data_3e2efcf0928acce3997ee514af4da90c
#
_entry.id   3e2efcf0928acce3997ee514af4da90c
#
_cell.length_a   1.000
_cell.length_b   1.000
_cell.length_c   1.000
_cell.angle_alpha   90.00
_cell.angle_beta   90.00
_cell.angle_gamma   90.00
#
_symmetry.space_group_name_H-M   'P 1'
#
loop_
_entity.id
_entity.type
_entity.pdbx_description
1 polymer ?
#
loop_
_entity_poly.entity_id
_entity_poly.type
_entity_poly.pdbx_seq_one_letter_code
_entity_poly.pdbx_strand_id
1 'polypeptide(L)'
;MTLRDADDNVVNGSTVILYGNPSTVLIEEELTTELNGPVAKIINVRRHELNVVTGSKNYFCWGLCYLPRLAGSTPTWVSGDPLAMAPQQVLSNFKAYYRPEGTSDYACFQYVWYDEANPNDSSWVNICFDTQTFTSVQEVAASASINAYPNPVVGGDVTFTYDAASVNGSVQLVLFNALGERSLVRSLTNANGRATVPTSGLVPGVWFAALEQNGRMIATQRLVVGR
;
A
#
# COMPACT_ATOMS: atom_id res chain seq x y z
N MET A 1 -9.15 -18.03 -11.50
CA MET A 1 -9.82 -16.99 -10.69
C MET A 1 -9.00 -15.70 -10.75
N THR A 2 -9.66 -14.54 -10.75
CA THR A 2 -9.01 -13.23 -10.61
C THR A 2 -9.36 -12.65 -9.25
N LEU A 3 -8.35 -12.15 -8.54
CA LEU A 3 -8.47 -11.48 -7.26
C LEU A 3 -8.19 -10.01 -7.48
N ARG A 4 -9.05 -9.11 -6.96
CA ARG A 4 -8.87 -7.66 -7.10
C ARG A 4 -9.01 -6.97 -5.75
N ASP A 5 -8.22 -5.93 -5.56
CA ASP A 5 -8.32 -5.01 -4.42
C ASP A 5 -9.47 -3.99 -4.59
N ALA A 6 -9.62 -3.08 -3.63
CA ALA A 6 -10.65 -2.05 -3.64
C ALA A 6 -10.49 -1.03 -4.78
N ASP A 7 -9.29 -0.89 -5.34
CA ASP A 7 -8.97 -0.02 -6.48
C ASP A 7 -9.07 -0.74 -7.84
N ASP A 8 -9.65 -1.97 -7.86
CA ASP A 8 -9.81 -2.85 -9.02
C ASP A 8 -8.50 -3.35 -9.64
N ASN A 9 -7.37 -3.28 -8.90
CA ASN A 9 -6.11 -3.85 -9.36
C ASN A 9 -6.10 -5.36 -9.18
N VAL A 10 -5.56 -6.09 -10.16
CA VAL A 10 -5.37 -7.54 -10.05
C VAL A 10 -4.20 -7.84 -9.11
N VAL A 11 -4.48 -8.60 -8.05
CA VAL A 11 -3.51 -8.91 -6.98
C VAL A 11 -3.08 -10.38 -6.93
N ASN A 12 -3.45 -11.18 -7.93
CA ASN A 12 -3.04 -12.58 -8.03
C ASN A 12 -1.51 -12.72 -7.99
N GLY A 13 -0.99 -13.59 -7.12
CA GLY A 13 0.44 -13.87 -7.03
C GLY A 13 1.28 -12.72 -6.46
N SER A 14 0.65 -11.70 -5.88
CA SER A 14 1.32 -10.51 -5.36
C SER A 14 1.29 -10.46 -3.82
N THR A 15 1.90 -9.42 -3.28
CA THR A 15 1.85 -9.07 -1.85
C THR A 15 1.23 -7.69 -1.68
N VAL A 16 0.15 -7.62 -0.93
CA VAL A 16 -0.50 -6.38 -0.48
C VAL A 16 0.00 -6.08 0.93
N ILE A 17 0.45 -4.86 1.18
CA ILE A 17 0.95 -4.44 2.50
C ILE A 17 0.05 -3.33 3.03
N LEU A 18 -0.52 -3.57 4.20
CA LEU A 18 -1.34 -2.63 4.94
C LEU A 18 -0.55 -2.08 6.12
N TYR A 19 -0.60 -0.77 6.28
CA TYR A 19 0.12 -0.09 7.35
C TYR A 19 -0.83 0.30 8.48
N GLY A 20 -0.33 0.19 9.70
CA GLY A 20 -1.04 0.58 10.91
C GLY A 20 -0.06 0.95 12.00
N ASN A 21 -0.53 0.98 13.23
CA ASN A 21 0.32 1.14 14.41
C ASN A 21 -0.13 0.13 15.48
N PRO A 22 0.68 -0.11 16.53
CA PRO A 22 0.35 -1.10 17.56
C PRO A 22 -0.98 -0.86 18.27
N SER A 23 -1.45 0.39 18.36
CA SER A 23 -2.72 0.74 19.00
C SER A 23 -3.92 0.67 18.06
N THR A 24 -3.72 0.36 16.77
CA THR A 24 -4.82 0.15 15.82
C THR A 24 -5.65 -1.05 16.27
N VAL A 25 -6.95 -0.84 16.45
CA VAL A 25 -7.85 -1.91 16.95
C VAL A 25 -8.03 -3.01 15.91
N LEU A 26 -8.09 -2.62 14.63
CA LEU A 26 -8.34 -3.53 13.51
C LEU A 26 -7.76 -2.93 12.22
N ILE A 27 -7.05 -3.76 11.47
CA ILE A 27 -6.63 -3.48 10.10
C ILE A 27 -7.33 -4.50 9.21
N GLU A 28 -7.91 -4.06 8.11
CA GLU A 28 -8.66 -4.93 7.21
C GLU A 28 -8.29 -4.71 5.74
N GLU A 29 -8.42 -5.77 4.95
CA GLU A 29 -8.32 -5.77 3.50
C GLU A 29 -9.51 -6.51 2.92
N GLU A 30 -10.14 -5.93 1.91
CA GLU A 30 -11.24 -6.52 1.16
C GLU A 30 -10.80 -6.88 -0.25
N LEU A 31 -11.11 -8.09 -0.70
CA LEU A 31 -10.84 -8.50 -2.06
C LEU A 31 -12.11 -9.02 -2.73
N THR A 32 -12.25 -8.74 -4.01
CA THR A 32 -13.22 -9.40 -4.87
C THR A 32 -12.60 -10.62 -5.54
N THR A 33 -13.41 -11.64 -5.74
CA THR A 33 -13.03 -12.90 -6.41
C THR A 33 -13.92 -13.11 -7.63
N GLU A 34 -13.31 -13.20 -8.82
CA GLU A 34 -14.01 -13.48 -10.08
C GLU A 34 -13.66 -14.89 -10.58
N LEU A 35 -14.68 -15.67 -10.94
CA LEU A 35 -14.50 -16.96 -11.59
C LEU A 35 -14.41 -16.81 -13.10
N ASN A 36 -13.22 -16.89 -13.69
CA ASN A 36 -12.98 -16.62 -15.13
C ASN A 36 -13.36 -17.76 -16.08
N GLY A 37 -13.73 -18.91 -15.59
CA GLY A 37 -14.01 -20.07 -16.43
C GLY A 37 -15.47 -20.16 -16.91
N PRO A 38 -15.76 -21.00 -17.91
CA PRO A 38 -17.13 -21.22 -18.40
C PRO A 38 -17.92 -22.22 -17.54
N VAL A 39 -17.31 -22.81 -16.52
CA VAL A 39 -17.92 -23.89 -15.70
C VAL A 39 -18.04 -23.39 -14.25
N ALA A 40 -19.19 -23.62 -13.64
CA ALA A 40 -19.42 -23.35 -12.23
C ALA A 40 -18.49 -24.21 -11.34
N LYS A 41 -18.01 -23.64 -10.25
CA LYS A 41 -17.08 -24.29 -9.32
C LYS A 41 -17.50 -24.05 -7.87
N ILE A 42 -17.01 -24.91 -6.99
CA ILE A 42 -17.11 -24.71 -5.54
C ILE A 42 -15.74 -24.22 -5.09
N ILE A 43 -15.68 -22.95 -4.73
CA ILE A 43 -14.43 -22.28 -4.35
C ILE A 43 -14.33 -22.21 -2.83
N ASN A 44 -13.20 -22.62 -2.32
CA ASN A 44 -12.86 -22.48 -0.91
C ASN A 44 -11.60 -21.63 -0.72
N VAL A 45 -11.38 -21.16 0.51
CA VAL A 45 -10.23 -20.35 0.89
C VAL A 45 -9.46 -21.03 2.02
N ARG A 46 -8.14 -21.11 1.87
CA ARG A 46 -7.23 -21.48 2.97
C ARG A 46 -6.23 -20.35 3.22
N ARG A 47 -5.93 -20.11 4.47
CA ARG A 47 -4.92 -19.16 4.92
C ARG A 47 -3.71 -19.93 5.44
N HIS A 48 -2.51 -19.50 5.07
CA HIS A 48 -1.24 -19.94 5.64
C HIS A 48 -0.56 -18.77 6.38
N GLU A 49 -0.03 -19.02 7.54
CA GLU A 49 0.84 -18.08 8.26
C GLU A 49 2.23 -18.11 7.64
N LEU A 50 2.70 -17.01 7.06
CA LEU A 50 4.04 -16.85 6.51
C LEU A 50 4.99 -16.23 7.53
N ASN A 51 4.51 -15.17 8.21
CA ASN A 51 5.18 -14.53 9.33
C ASN A 51 4.12 -14.09 10.33
N VAL A 52 4.34 -14.40 11.60
CA VAL A 52 3.38 -14.11 12.66
C VAL A 52 4.04 -13.41 13.84
N VAL A 53 3.28 -12.54 14.47
CA VAL A 53 3.70 -11.73 15.61
C VAL A 53 3.02 -12.28 16.87
N THR A 54 3.80 -12.76 17.82
CA THR A 54 3.28 -13.31 19.07
C THR A 54 2.40 -12.27 19.79
N GLY A 55 1.19 -12.68 20.19
CA GLY A 55 0.21 -11.82 20.88
C GLY A 55 -0.81 -11.18 19.93
N SER A 56 -0.50 -11.02 18.65
CA SER A 56 -1.45 -10.53 17.65
C SER A 56 -2.52 -11.57 17.30
N LYS A 57 -3.57 -11.12 16.62
CA LYS A 57 -4.65 -11.99 16.13
C LYS A 57 -4.93 -11.73 14.66
N ASN A 58 -5.27 -12.82 13.94
CA ASN A 58 -5.73 -12.77 12.57
C ASN A 58 -7.00 -13.60 12.42
N TYR A 59 -7.86 -13.18 11.51
CA TYR A 59 -9.03 -13.93 11.06
C TYR A 59 -9.45 -13.43 9.67
N PHE A 60 -10.39 -14.11 9.06
CA PHE A 60 -10.89 -13.75 7.74
C PHE A 60 -12.37 -14.10 7.59
N CYS A 61 -13.00 -13.55 6.56
CA CYS A 61 -14.32 -13.94 6.08
C CYS A 61 -14.19 -14.63 4.71
N TRP A 62 -14.95 -15.69 4.51
CA TRP A 62 -15.28 -16.27 3.22
C TRP A 62 -16.69 -16.86 3.34
N GLY A 63 -17.69 -16.16 2.80
CA GLY A 63 -19.09 -16.42 3.08
C GLY A 63 -19.48 -16.01 4.49
N LEU A 64 -18.95 -16.69 5.51
CA LEU A 64 -19.05 -16.33 6.91
C LEU A 64 -17.75 -15.73 7.43
N CYS A 65 -17.85 -14.94 8.52
CA CYS A 65 -16.67 -14.39 9.19
C CYS A 65 -16.31 -15.27 10.39
N TYR A 66 -15.05 -15.61 10.51
CA TYR A 66 -14.52 -16.45 11.58
C TYR A 66 -14.10 -15.64 12.79
N LEU A 67 -14.04 -16.28 13.96
CA LEU A 67 -13.56 -15.63 15.18
C LEU A 67 -12.04 -15.41 15.14
N PRO A 68 -11.53 -14.32 15.72
CA PRO A 68 -10.10 -14.05 15.80
C PRO A 68 -9.31 -15.18 16.45
N ARG A 69 -8.18 -15.58 15.85
CA ARG A 69 -7.25 -16.57 16.39
C ARG A 69 -5.91 -15.93 16.70
N LEU A 70 -5.27 -16.38 17.76
CA LEU A 70 -3.92 -15.98 18.11
C LEU A 70 -2.94 -16.42 17.03
N ALA A 71 -1.95 -15.59 16.78
CA ALA A 71 -0.83 -15.87 15.89
C ALA A 71 -0.10 -17.17 16.30
N GLY A 72 0.21 -17.99 15.34
CA GLY A 72 0.86 -19.30 15.54
C GLY A 72 -0.07 -20.43 16.01
N SER A 73 -1.32 -20.13 16.41
CA SER A 73 -2.25 -21.17 16.90
C SER A 73 -2.82 -22.05 15.79
N THR A 74 -2.84 -21.56 14.56
CA THR A 74 -3.38 -22.29 13.42
C THR A 74 -2.55 -21.94 12.17
N PRO A 75 -1.38 -22.55 11.97
CA PRO A 75 -0.48 -22.23 10.84
C PRO A 75 -1.14 -22.37 9.46
N THR A 76 -2.05 -23.32 9.33
CA THR A 76 -2.93 -23.46 8.15
C THR A 76 -4.37 -23.50 8.60
N TRP A 77 -5.21 -22.66 8.00
CA TRP A 77 -6.63 -22.56 8.32
C TRP A 77 -7.45 -22.61 7.05
N VAL A 78 -8.28 -23.63 6.91
CA VAL A 78 -9.22 -23.79 5.81
C VAL A 78 -10.58 -23.25 6.25
N SER A 79 -11.24 -22.49 5.37
CA SER A 79 -12.62 -22.06 5.56
C SER A 79 -13.56 -23.27 5.70
N GLY A 80 -14.50 -23.20 6.60
CA GLY A 80 -15.55 -24.21 6.75
C GLY A 80 -16.72 -24.05 5.76
N ASP A 81 -16.74 -22.95 4.99
CA ASP A 81 -17.89 -22.51 4.20
C ASP A 81 -17.49 -22.28 2.73
N PRO A 82 -17.28 -23.36 1.94
CA PRO A 82 -17.01 -23.22 0.51
C PRO A 82 -18.22 -22.61 -0.22
N LEU A 83 -17.96 -21.75 -1.19
CA LEU A 83 -18.98 -21.04 -1.96
C LEU A 83 -19.10 -21.56 -3.38
N ALA A 84 -20.34 -21.85 -3.83
CA ALA A 84 -20.60 -22.10 -5.22
C ALA A 84 -20.53 -20.80 -6.03
N MET A 85 -19.73 -20.79 -7.09
CA MET A 85 -19.59 -19.67 -8.02
C MET A 85 -20.03 -20.09 -9.42
N ALA A 86 -20.93 -19.30 -10.02
CA ALA A 86 -21.30 -19.44 -11.41
C ALA A 86 -20.17 -18.90 -12.33
N PRO A 87 -20.15 -19.30 -13.61
CA PRO A 87 -19.24 -18.72 -14.59
C PRO A 87 -19.32 -17.17 -14.60
N GLN A 88 -18.18 -16.50 -14.63
CA GLN A 88 -18.05 -15.03 -14.65
C GLN A 88 -18.62 -14.33 -13.41
N GLN A 89 -18.99 -15.05 -12.38
CA GLN A 89 -19.49 -14.45 -11.14
C GLN A 89 -18.36 -13.77 -10.38
N VAL A 90 -18.66 -12.56 -9.86
CA VAL A 90 -17.82 -11.82 -8.93
C VAL A 90 -18.44 -11.89 -7.54
N LEU A 91 -17.65 -12.22 -6.55
CA LEU A 91 -18.02 -12.20 -5.13
C LEU A 91 -17.15 -11.20 -4.36
N SER A 92 -17.78 -10.43 -3.47
CA SER A 92 -17.13 -9.50 -2.53
C SER A 92 -17.23 -10.03 -1.09
N ASN A 93 -17.00 -11.33 -0.92
CA ASN A 93 -17.25 -12.03 0.35
C ASN A 93 -15.97 -12.28 1.16
N PHE A 94 -14.82 -11.85 0.63
CA PHE A 94 -13.55 -12.04 1.29
C PHE A 94 -13.12 -10.77 2.00
N LYS A 95 -12.75 -10.93 3.27
CA LYS A 95 -12.07 -9.91 4.07
C LYS A 95 -11.01 -10.56 4.93
N ALA A 96 -9.82 -9.97 4.95
CA ALA A 96 -8.76 -10.36 5.86
C ALA A 96 -8.65 -9.33 6.98
N TYR A 97 -8.51 -9.79 8.22
CA TYR A 97 -8.46 -8.96 9.41
C TYR A 97 -7.21 -9.24 10.23
N TYR A 98 -6.63 -8.18 10.74
CA TYR A 98 -5.51 -8.25 11.67
C TYR A 98 -5.72 -7.32 12.86
N ARG A 99 -5.43 -7.83 14.06
CA ARG A 99 -5.42 -7.08 15.31
C ARG A 99 -4.02 -7.12 15.89
N PRO A 100 -3.30 -5.99 15.93
CA PRO A 100 -1.96 -5.91 16.48
C PRO A 100 -1.91 -6.23 17.98
N GLU A 101 -2.97 -5.92 18.74
CA GLU A 101 -3.06 -6.12 20.19
C GLU A 101 -1.88 -5.47 20.97
N GLY A 102 -1.43 -4.31 20.49
CA GLY A 102 -0.29 -3.58 21.05
C GLY A 102 1.08 -4.01 20.54
N THR A 103 1.17 -4.97 19.63
CA THR A 103 2.45 -5.43 19.06
C THR A 103 2.89 -4.54 17.90
N SER A 104 4.20 -4.25 17.84
CA SER A 104 4.84 -3.46 16.78
C SER A 104 5.75 -4.38 15.98
N ASP A 105 5.29 -4.90 14.85
CA ASP A 105 6.04 -5.78 13.99
C ASP A 105 5.33 -6.00 12.63
N TYR A 106 5.88 -6.89 11.81
CA TYR A 106 5.39 -7.24 10.47
C TYR A 106 4.81 -8.65 10.48
N ALA A 107 3.51 -8.77 10.24
CA ALA A 107 2.81 -10.05 10.09
C ALA A 107 2.40 -10.27 8.63
N CYS A 108 2.45 -11.52 8.15
CA CYS A 108 2.12 -11.82 6.77
C CYS A 108 1.41 -13.17 6.66
N PHE A 109 0.33 -13.18 5.86
CA PHE A 109 -0.54 -14.33 5.66
C PHE A 109 -0.77 -14.54 4.18
N GLN A 110 -0.64 -15.78 3.69
CA GLN A 110 -1.03 -16.15 2.34
C GLN A 110 -2.46 -16.67 2.34
N TYR A 111 -3.30 -16.10 1.50
CA TYR A 111 -4.64 -16.59 1.25
C TYR A 111 -4.68 -17.25 -0.13
N VAL A 112 -5.21 -18.47 -0.20
CA VAL A 112 -5.28 -19.29 -1.40
C VAL A 112 -6.73 -19.67 -1.67
N TRP A 113 -7.30 -19.19 -2.77
CA TRP A 113 -8.59 -19.64 -3.30
C TRP A 113 -8.35 -20.85 -4.18
N TYR A 114 -9.12 -21.89 -4.01
CA TYR A 114 -8.97 -23.11 -4.77
C TYR A 114 -10.33 -23.76 -5.08
N ASP A 115 -10.38 -24.50 -6.18
CA ASP A 115 -11.53 -25.34 -6.52
C ASP A 115 -11.51 -26.60 -5.65
N GLU A 116 -12.59 -26.87 -4.92
CA GLU A 116 -12.73 -28.07 -4.08
C GLU A 116 -12.57 -29.38 -4.88
N ALA A 117 -13.00 -29.40 -6.14
CA ALA A 117 -12.86 -30.56 -7.01
C ALA A 117 -11.45 -30.72 -7.58
N ASN A 118 -10.68 -29.63 -7.67
CA ASN A 118 -9.30 -29.63 -8.16
C ASN A 118 -8.46 -28.59 -7.41
N PRO A 119 -7.90 -28.90 -6.25
CA PRO A 119 -7.15 -27.95 -5.43
C PRO A 119 -5.89 -27.37 -6.09
N ASN A 120 -5.42 -27.92 -7.22
CA ASN A 120 -4.32 -27.34 -8.00
C ASN A 120 -4.80 -26.16 -8.86
N ASP A 121 -6.09 -26.07 -9.17
CA ASP A 121 -6.68 -24.88 -9.77
C ASP A 121 -6.92 -23.83 -8.70
N SER A 122 -5.91 -23.01 -8.48
CA SER A 122 -5.87 -22.08 -7.37
C SER A 122 -5.28 -20.72 -7.76
N SER A 123 -5.63 -19.73 -7.00
CA SER A 123 -5.06 -18.37 -7.04
C SER A 123 -4.70 -17.93 -5.62
N TRP A 124 -3.68 -17.13 -5.45
CA TRP A 124 -3.25 -16.70 -4.13
C TRP A 124 -2.84 -15.23 -4.09
N VAL A 125 -2.84 -14.66 -2.90
CA VAL A 125 -2.29 -13.36 -2.55
C VAL A 125 -1.69 -13.43 -1.16
N ASN A 126 -0.58 -12.72 -0.93
CA ASN A 126 -0.09 -12.45 0.42
C ASN A 126 -0.70 -11.13 0.90
N ILE A 127 -1.29 -11.14 2.09
CA ILE A 127 -1.75 -9.93 2.77
C ILE A 127 -0.90 -9.78 4.02
N CYS A 128 -0.15 -8.68 4.08
CA CYS A 128 0.80 -8.41 5.14
C CYS A 128 0.40 -7.13 5.87
N PHE A 129 0.63 -7.10 7.17
CA PHE A 129 0.27 -6.01 8.05
C PHE A 129 1.53 -5.51 8.74
N ASP A 130 1.90 -4.26 8.46
CA ASP A 130 3.06 -3.61 9.04
C ASP A 130 2.59 -2.62 10.11
N THR A 131 2.85 -2.96 11.36
CA THR A 131 2.51 -2.14 12.52
C THR A 131 3.75 -1.61 13.22
N GLN A 132 4.91 -1.66 12.55
CA GLN A 132 6.14 -1.13 13.10
C GLN A 132 5.99 0.38 13.30
N THR A 133 6.19 0.82 14.51
CA THR A 133 6.32 2.25 14.81
C THR A 133 7.71 2.70 14.42
N PHE A 134 7.81 3.32 13.27
CA PHE A 134 9.06 3.99 12.92
C PHE A 134 9.17 5.27 13.76
N THR A 135 10.01 5.25 14.79
CA THR A 135 10.38 6.43 15.57
C THR A 135 11.39 7.32 14.85
N SER A 136 11.87 6.88 13.72
CA SER A 136 12.62 7.66 12.73
C SER A 136 11.86 7.67 11.41
N VAL A 137 11.93 8.79 10.68
CA VAL A 137 11.62 8.80 9.26
C VAL A 137 12.49 7.69 8.66
N GLN A 138 11.89 6.54 8.32
CA GLN A 138 12.60 5.53 7.56
C GLN A 138 12.97 6.22 6.25
N GLU A 139 14.26 6.49 6.06
CA GLU A 139 14.77 6.73 4.73
C GLU A 139 14.38 5.47 3.93
N VAL A 140 13.26 5.57 3.21
CA VAL A 140 12.97 4.65 2.12
C VAL A 140 14.23 4.69 1.29
N ALA A 141 14.95 3.58 1.17
CA ALA A 141 16.16 3.48 0.36
C ALA A 141 15.80 4.17 -0.96
N ALA A 142 16.40 5.36 -1.18
CA ALA A 142 15.80 6.38 -2.03
C ALA A 142 15.73 5.89 -3.46
N SER A 143 14.56 5.35 -3.82
CA SER A 143 14.23 5.11 -5.23
C SER A 143 14.07 6.42 -6.00
N ALA A 144 14.07 7.56 -5.28
CA ALA A 144 14.00 8.90 -5.83
C ALA A 144 14.78 9.89 -4.97
N SER A 145 15.29 10.95 -5.59
CA SER A 145 15.96 12.05 -4.91
C SER A 145 15.50 13.39 -5.46
N ILE A 146 15.52 14.43 -4.61
CA ILE A 146 15.23 15.80 -5.01
C ILE A 146 16.16 16.76 -4.25
N ASN A 147 16.74 17.73 -4.94
CA ASN A 147 17.56 18.77 -4.38
C ASN A 147 17.13 20.14 -4.94
N ALA A 148 17.19 21.18 -4.12
CA ALA A 148 16.83 22.54 -4.48
C ALA A 148 18.07 23.46 -4.47
N TYR A 149 18.23 24.28 -5.51
CA TYR A 149 19.29 25.27 -5.60
C TYR A 149 18.80 26.53 -6.33
N PRO A 150 19.11 27.75 -5.82
CA PRO A 150 19.71 28.00 -4.50
C PRO A 150 18.75 27.65 -3.35
N ASN A 151 19.33 27.29 -2.21
CA ASN A 151 18.58 27.07 -0.97
C ASN A 151 19.45 27.52 0.23
N PRO A 152 19.13 28.63 0.90
CA PRO A 152 17.96 29.50 0.70
C PRO A 152 17.92 30.21 -0.66
N VAL A 153 16.68 30.46 -1.13
CA VAL A 153 16.44 31.29 -2.32
C VAL A 153 15.97 32.68 -1.88
N VAL A 154 16.63 33.73 -2.36
CA VAL A 154 16.27 35.15 -2.10
C VAL A 154 15.94 35.82 -3.43
N GLY A 155 14.67 35.95 -3.73
CA GLY A 155 14.18 36.41 -5.02
C GLY A 155 14.52 35.45 -6.17
N GLY A 156 13.88 35.63 -7.31
CA GLY A 156 14.15 34.84 -8.53
C GLY A 156 13.57 33.41 -8.48
N ASP A 157 14.27 32.49 -9.11
CA ASP A 157 13.83 31.14 -9.33
C ASP A 157 14.63 30.13 -8.48
N VAL A 158 13.98 29.04 -8.08
CA VAL A 158 14.61 27.86 -7.53
C VAL A 158 14.59 26.73 -8.56
N THR A 159 15.72 26.06 -8.74
CA THR A 159 15.84 24.90 -9.62
C THR A 159 15.88 23.64 -8.76
N PHE A 160 14.96 22.73 -8.99
CA PHE A 160 14.94 21.40 -8.41
C PHE A 160 15.62 20.43 -9.40
N THR A 161 16.68 19.76 -8.93
CA THR A 161 17.21 18.59 -9.61
C THR A 161 16.63 17.35 -8.99
N TYR A 162 16.16 16.42 -9.80
CA TYR A 162 15.48 15.23 -9.30
C TYR A 162 15.90 13.98 -10.08
N ASP A 163 15.85 12.85 -9.40
CA ASP A 163 16.01 11.51 -9.97
C ASP A 163 14.94 10.59 -9.38
N ALA A 164 14.10 10.05 -10.25
CA ALA A 164 13.06 9.05 -9.97
C ALA A 164 13.15 7.90 -10.97
N ALA A 165 14.34 7.62 -11.52
CA ALA A 165 14.55 6.63 -12.59
C ALA A 165 14.20 5.19 -12.17
N SER A 166 14.24 4.89 -10.86
CA SER A 166 13.84 3.59 -10.31
C SER A 166 12.34 3.47 -10.03
N VAL A 167 11.57 4.53 -10.32
CA VAL A 167 10.12 4.59 -10.04
C VAL A 167 9.34 4.43 -11.32
N ASN A 168 8.42 3.48 -11.39
CA ASN A 168 7.55 3.27 -12.54
C ASN A 168 6.33 4.19 -12.46
N GLY A 169 6.06 4.94 -13.55
CA GLY A 169 4.88 5.78 -13.69
C GLY A 169 5.16 7.28 -13.65
N SER A 170 4.10 8.11 -13.68
CA SER A 170 4.19 9.56 -13.69
C SER A 170 4.51 10.11 -12.30
N VAL A 171 5.46 11.04 -12.24
CA VAL A 171 5.88 11.71 -11.02
C VAL A 171 5.52 13.19 -11.10
N GLN A 172 5.12 13.77 -9.97
CA GLN A 172 4.80 15.19 -9.84
C GLN A 172 5.72 15.86 -8.82
N LEU A 173 6.13 17.09 -9.10
CA LEU A 173 6.74 17.99 -8.13
C LEU A 173 5.62 18.77 -7.43
N VAL A 174 5.57 18.69 -6.11
CA VAL A 174 4.57 19.37 -5.29
C VAL A 174 5.29 20.24 -4.26
N LEU A 175 4.84 21.49 -4.09
CA LEU A 175 5.30 22.39 -3.02
C LEU A 175 4.23 22.53 -1.96
N PHE A 176 4.64 22.36 -0.70
CA PHE A 176 3.79 22.52 0.48
C PHE A 176 4.33 23.66 1.35
N ASN A 177 3.44 24.43 1.95
CA ASN A 177 3.80 25.33 3.03
C ASN A 177 3.99 24.56 4.37
N ALA A 178 4.37 25.27 5.42
CA ALA A 178 4.58 24.68 6.77
C ALA A 178 3.29 24.10 7.40
N LEU A 179 2.10 24.43 6.88
CA LEU A 179 0.81 23.91 7.31
C LEU A 179 0.39 22.66 6.51
N GLY A 180 1.20 22.25 5.52
CA GLY A 180 0.89 21.12 4.64
C GLY A 180 -0.04 21.48 3.48
N GLU A 181 -0.36 22.75 3.25
CA GLU A 181 -1.19 23.18 2.12
C GLU A 181 -0.37 23.14 0.83
N ARG A 182 -0.95 22.56 -0.22
CA ARG A 182 -0.36 22.49 -1.56
C ARG A 182 -0.42 23.87 -2.22
N SER A 183 0.72 24.42 -2.63
CA SER A 183 0.83 25.68 -3.34
C SER A 183 1.11 25.51 -4.83
N LEU A 184 1.83 24.45 -5.22
CA LEU A 184 2.18 24.16 -6.59
C LEU A 184 2.17 22.66 -6.82
N VAL A 185 1.60 22.24 -7.96
CA VAL A 185 1.65 20.88 -8.48
C VAL A 185 2.11 20.93 -9.93
N ARG A 186 3.18 20.24 -10.26
CA ARG A 186 3.75 20.20 -11.61
C ARG A 186 4.11 18.79 -12.03
N SER A 187 3.51 18.27 -13.08
CA SER A 187 3.87 16.98 -13.67
C SER A 187 5.28 17.03 -14.26
N LEU A 188 6.06 16.00 -14.00
CA LEU A 188 7.40 15.81 -14.53
C LEU A 188 7.33 14.83 -15.70
N THR A 189 7.88 15.23 -16.85
CA THR A 189 7.81 14.44 -18.08
C THR A 189 8.92 13.38 -18.20
N ASN A 190 10.00 13.57 -17.45
CA ASN A 190 11.15 12.67 -17.45
C ASN A 190 11.35 12.04 -16.07
N ALA A 191 11.92 10.85 -16.04
CA ALA A 191 12.26 10.15 -14.79
C ALA A 191 13.35 10.86 -13.98
N ASN A 192 14.22 11.64 -14.64
CA ASN A 192 15.23 12.49 -14.01
C ASN A 192 15.37 13.81 -14.78
N GLY A 193 15.87 14.84 -14.11
CA GLY A 193 16.04 16.15 -14.76
C GLY A 193 16.05 17.32 -13.82
N ARG A 194 15.62 18.46 -14.35
CA ARG A 194 15.52 19.74 -13.64
C ARG A 194 14.17 20.37 -13.86
N ALA A 195 13.63 20.98 -12.79
CA ALA A 195 12.41 21.76 -12.82
C ALA A 195 12.66 23.12 -12.16
N THR A 196 12.51 24.20 -12.90
CA THR A 196 12.68 25.56 -12.37
C THR A 196 11.33 26.15 -11.99
N VAL A 197 11.22 26.69 -10.80
CA VAL A 197 9.98 27.24 -10.22
C VAL A 197 10.26 28.68 -9.77
N PRO A 198 9.46 29.68 -10.24
CA PRO A 198 9.56 31.05 -9.75
C PRO A 198 9.07 31.12 -8.31
N THR A 199 9.82 31.84 -7.48
CA THR A 199 9.47 32.01 -6.05
C THR A 199 8.66 33.29 -5.77
N SER A 200 8.38 34.09 -6.79
CA SER A 200 7.66 35.37 -6.65
C SER A 200 6.23 35.23 -6.07
N GLY A 201 5.63 34.05 -6.19
CA GLY A 201 4.32 33.73 -5.61
C GLY A 201 4.39 33.06 -4.23
N LEU A 202 5.60 32.81 -3.70
CA LEU A 202 5.78 32.12 -2.42
C LEU A 202 6.03 33.12 -1.30
N VAL A 203 5.30 32.96 -0.20
CA VAL A 203 5.55 33.76 1.02
C VAL A 203 6.90 33.36 1.62
N PRO A 204 7.74 34.34 2.09
CA PRO A 204 8.99 34.01 2.76
C PRO A 204 8.77 33.07 3.95
N GLY A 205 9.62 32.05 4.07
CA GLY A 205 9.50 31.02 5.09
C GLY A 205 10.02 29.66 4.66
N VAL A 206 9.63 28.63 5.43
CA VAL A 206 9.99 27.24 5.15
C VAL A 206 8.91 26.61 4.29
N TRP A 207 9.35 25.97 3.22
CA TRP A 207 8.56 25.20 2.28
C TRP A 207 9.11 23.78 2.17
N PHE A 208 8.29 22.86 1.73
CA PHE A 208 8.69 21.49 1.44
C PHE A 208 8.37 21.19 -0.02
N ALA A 209 9.39 20.76 -0.76
CA ALA A 209 9.25 20.24 -2.11
C ALA A 209 9.21 18.72 -2.04
N ALA A 210 8.23 18.08 -2.63
CA ALA A 210 8.14 16.63 -2.70
C ALA A 210 8.02 16.15 -4.14
N LEU A 211 8.61 15.00 -4.42
CA LEU A 211 8.23 14.16 -5.55
C LEU A 211 7.08 13.26 -5.11
N GLU A 212 6.00 13.32 -5.84
CA GLU A 212 4.79 12.54 -5.54
C GLU A 212 4.45 11.63 -6.71
N GLN A 213 4.12 10.37 -6.41
CA GLN A 213 3.61 9.40 -7.34
C GLN A 213 2.35 8.75 -6.76
N ASN A 214 1.25 8.74 -7.52
CA ASN A 214 -0.03 8.15 -7.10
C ASN A 214 -0.49 8.62 -5.71
N GLY A 215 -0.30 9.92 -5.40
CA GLY A 215 -0.64 10.49 -4.09
C GLY A 215 0.36 10.18 -2.96
N ARG A 216 1.42 9.42 -3.22
CA ARG A 216 2.47 9.07 -2.24
C ARG A 216 3.73 9.90 -2.47
N MET A 217 4.28 10.47 -1.40
CA MET A 217 5.58 11.15 -1.44
C MET A 217 6.71 10.12 -1.51
N ILE A 218 7.57 10.24 -2.53
CA ILE A 218 8.72 9.34 -2.77
C ILE A 218 10.07 9.99 -2.49
N ALA A 219 10.13 11.32 -2.44
CA ALA A 219 11.28 12.08 -1.98
C ALA A 219 10.82 13.46 -1.50
N THR A 220 11.52 14.06 -0.54
CA THR A 220 11.19 15.37 0.02
C THR A 220 12.46 16.21 0.27
N GLN A 221 12.37 17.50 -0.02
CA GLN A 221 13.44 18.49 0.20
C GLN A 221 12.88 19.72 0.88
N ARG A 222 13.51 20.18 1.96
CA ARG A 222 13.21 21.46 2.57
C ARG A 222 13.76 22.61 1.70
N LEU A 223 12.93 23.61 1.43
CA LEU A 223 13.27 24.84 0.75
C LEU A 223 13.06 26.02 1.70
N VAL A 224 14.01 26.94 1.75
CA VAL A 224 13.89 28.20 2.50
C VAL A 224 13.76 29.33 1.50
N VAL A 225 12.65 30.07 1.56
CA VAL A 225 12.40 31.27 0.75
C VAL A 225 12.70 32.48 1.65
N GLY A 226 13.72 33.25 1.26
CA GLY A 226 14.10 34.48 1.90
C GLY A 226 13.30 35.71 1.41
N ARG A 227 13.55 36.84 2.05
CA ARG A 227 13.06 38.16 1.63
C ARG A 227 13.99 38.79 0.65
#